data_0d1484da16146973f6bacf4a302b9490
#
_entry.id   0d1484da16146973f6bacf4a302b9490
#
_cell.length_a   1.000
_cell.length_b   1.000
_cell.length_c   1.000
_cell.angle_alpha   90.00
_cell.angle_beta   90.00
_cell.angle_gamma   90.00
#
_symmetry.space_group_name_H-M   'P 1'
#
loop_
_entity.id
_entity.type
_entity.pdbx_description
1 polymer ?
#
loop_
_entity_poly.entity_id
_entity_poly.type
_entity_poly.pdbx_seq_one_letter_code
_entity_poly.pdbx_strand_id
1 'polypeptide(L)'
;MTAVQSFIAGGTIEPEICDGVLDFYNTCEYLEKVAGETSQGVDNIIKQSTDMAVPSWIKDPRIVKYLDAVQGGLSLYIEQYPWASMADLEVLEPFNIQHYIPGACFSQPHTERVGSNKTSSFRHLVWMTYLNDIEEGGGTNFVHQDLELEPKKGLTMIWPADWTHVHHGIPAPKEDKYIVTVWESYA
;
A
#
# COMPACT_ATOMS: atom_id res chain seq x y z
N MET A 1 -20.45 24.51 1.51
CA MET A 1 -19.38 23.85 2.27
C MET A 1 -18.10 24.01 1.48
N THR A 2 -17.03 24.48 2.07
CA THR A 2 -15.69 24.51 1.45
C THR A 2 -15.20 23.06 1.32
N ALA A 3 -14.70 22.67 0.15
CA ALA A 3 -14.09 21.36 -0.01
C ALA A 3 -12.90 21.24 0.97
N VAL A 4 -12.92 20.23 1.81
CA VAL A 4 -11.82 19.93 2.71
C VAL A 4 -10.78 19.10 1.91
N GLN A 5 -9.50 19.39 2.07
CA GLN A 5 -8.43 18.61 1.43
C GLN A 5 -8.48 17.17 1.94
N SER A 6 -8.40 16.22 1.02
CA SER A 6 -8.42 14.79 1.37
C SER A 6 -7.09 14.30 1.93
N PHE A 7 -5.99 14.99 1.65
CA PHE A 7 -4.61 14.54 1.91
C PHE A 7 -4.27 13.18 1.27
N ILE A 8 -5.07 12.74 0.31
CA ILE A 8 -4.80 11.58 -0.54
C ILE A 8 -4.34 12.13 -1.88
N ALA A 9 -3.15 11.80 -2.29
CA ALA A 9 -2.60 12.19 -3.58
C ALA A 9 -1.71 11.10 -4.14
N GLY A 10 -1.45 11.13 -5.43
CA GLY A 10 -0.61 10.16 -6.08
C GLY A 10 -0.50 10.38 -7.57
N GLY A 11 0.03 9.39 -8.23
CA GLY A 11 0.27 9.39 -9.67
C GLY A 11 0.38 7.97 -10.20
N THR A 12 0.91 7.85 -11.40
CA THR A 12 1.09 6.55 -12.04
C THR A 12 2.58 6.32 -12.28
N ILE A 13 3.07 5.16 -11.86
CA ILE A 13 4.41 4.67 -12.24
C ILE A 13 4.31 3.88 -13.55
N GLU A 14 5.44 3.71 -14.23
CA GLU A 14 5.51 2.97 -15.48
C GLU A 14 5.05 1.52 -15.32
N PRO A 15 4.18 0.99 -16.22
CA PRO A 15 3.65 -0.37 -16.13
C PRO A 15 4.72 -1.46 -16.03
N GLU A 16 5.86 -1.27 -16.68
CA GLU A 16 6.99 -2.20 -16.68
C GLU A 16 7.64 -2.32 -15.29
N ILE A 17 7.51 -1.30 -14.44
CA ILE A 17 7.96 -1.37 -13.05
C ILE A 17 7.06 -2.32 -12.27
N CYS A 18 5.75 -2.26 -12.49
CA CYS A 18 4.79 -3.18 -11.89
C CYS A 18 5.04 -4.62 -12.33
N ASP A 19 5.32 -4.83 -13.63
CA ASP A 19 5.68 -6.15 -14.17
C ASP A 19 6.94 -6.69 -13.49
N GLY A 20 7.93 -5.85 -13.26
CA GLY A 20 9.14 -6.22 -12.52
C GLY A 20 8.85 -6.66 -11.08
N VAL A 21 7.97 -5.95 -10.37
CA VAL A 21 7.56 -6.34 -9.00
C VAL A 21 6.77 -7.66 -9.00
N LEU A 22 5.88 -7.85 -9.97
CA LEU A 22 5.14 -9.12 -10.13
C LEU A 22 6.07 -10.29 -10.46
N ASP A 23 7.04 -10.07 -11.35
CA ASP A 23 8.05 -11.08 -11.66
C ASP A 23 8.88 -11.41 -10.41
N PHE A 24 9.31 -10.40 -9.65
CA PHE A 24 9.97 -10.62 -8.36
C PHE A 24 9.11 -11.46 -7.41
N TYR A 25 7.85 -11.07 -7.20
CA TYR A 25 6.92 -11.83 -6.35
C TYR A 25 6.81 -13.28 -6.79
N ASN A 26 6.73 -13.54 -8.08
CA ASN A 26 6.54 -14.90 -8.62
C ASN A 26 7.81 -15.77 -8.57
N THR A 27 8.99 -15.15 -8.73
CA THR A 27 10.26 -15.87 -8.90
C THR A 27 11.18 -15.86 -7.68
N CYS A 28 10.87 -15.06 -6.66
CA CYS A 28 11.68 -14.99 -5.45
C CYS A 28 11.53 -16.27 -4.61
N GLU A 29 12.64 -17.01 -4.42
CA GLU A 29 12.67 -18.27 -3.67
C GLU A 29 13.18 -18.11 -2.23
N TYR A 30 13.70 -16.94 -1.86
CA TYR A 30 14.32 -16.68 -0.54
C TYR A 30 13.47 -15.85 0.41
N LEU A 31 12.33 -15.32 -0.04
CA LEU A 31 11.31 -14.70 0.82
C LEU A 31 10.06 -15.57 0.85
N GLU A 32 9.53 -15.76 2.05
CA GLU A 32 8.32 -16.57 2.22
C GLU A 32 7.06 -15.79 1.82
N LYS A 33 6.11 -16.52 1.26
CA LYS A 33 4.74 -16.07 1.03
C LYS A 33 3.86 -16.67 2.11
N VAL A 34 3.28 -15.81 2.94
CA VAL A 34 2.49 -16.21 4.12
C VAL A 34 1.06 -15.65 4.03
N ALA A 35 0.15 -16.22 4.82
CA ALA A 35 -1.19 -15.64 4.97
C ALA A 35 -1.08 -14.22 5.51
N GLY A 36 -1.83 -13.28 4.91
CA GLY A 36 -1.81 -11.88 5.31
C GLY A 36 -2.32 -11.70 6.74
N GLU A 37 -1.62 -10.88 7.52
CA GLU A 37 -1.96 -10.61 8.92
C GLU A 37 -2.66 -9.25 9.07
N THR A 38 -3.48 -9.17 10.10
CA THR A 38 -4.03 -7.93 10.68
C THR A 38 -3.22 -7.55 11.93
N SER A 39 -3.53 -6.42 12.55
CA SER A 39 -2.94 -6.06 13.86
C SER A 39 -3.24 -7.06 14.99
N GLN A 40 -4.17 -8.00 14.77
CA GLN A 40 -4.57 -9.05 15.71
C GLN A 40 -4.11 -10.46 15.28
N GLY A 41 -3.31 -10.54 14.22
CA GLY A 41 -2.84 -11.79 13.62
C GLY A 41 -3.62 -12.19 12.36
N VAL A 42 -3.49 -13.44 11.94
CA VAL A 42 -4.16 -13.99 10.75
C VAL A 42 -5.65 -14.18 11.03
N ASP A 43 -6.48 -13.51 10.23
CA ASP A 43 -7.94 -13.69 10.21
C ASP A 43 -8.45 -13.67 8.76
N ASN A 44 -8.67 -14.84 8.20
CA ASN A 44 -9.09 -14.99 6.80
C ASN A 44 -10.53 -14.52 6.51
N ILE A 45 -11.31 -14.13 7.53
CA ILE A 45 -12.61 -13.50 7.35
C ILE A 45 -12.44 -12.01 7.09
N ILE A 46 -11.44 -11.41 7.75
CA ILE A 46 -11.14 -9.97 7.70
C ILE A 46 -10.21 -9.64 6.55
N LYS A 47 -9.09 -10.39 6.44
CA LYS A 47 -8.05 -10.21 5.41
C LYS A 47 -7.69 -11.55 4.80
N GLN A 48 -7.98 -11.70 3.52
CA GLN A 48 -7.68 -12.92 2.79
C GLN A 48 -6.68 -12.61 1.66
N SER A 49 -5.40 -12.59 2.02
CA SER A 49 -4.30 -12.37 1.07
C SER A 49 -3.15 -13.34 1.32
N THR A 50 -2.27 -13.42 0.33
CA THR A 50 -0.95 -14.03 0.45
C THR A 50 0.08 -12.91 0.35
N ASP A 51 0.79 -12.64 1.44
CA ASP A 51 1.71 -11.52 1.58
C ASP A 51 3.16 -12.00 1.50
N MET A 52 4.00 -11.22 0.83
CA MET A 52 5.47 -11.34 0.86
C MET A 52 6.03 -10.07 1.53
N ALA A 53 6.64 -10.23 2.71
CA ALA A 53 7.32 -9.14 3.40
C ALA A 53 8.71 -8.93 2.78
N VAL A 54 8.93 -7.77 2.17
CA VAL A 54 10.16 -7.42 1.46
C VAL A 54 10.96 -6.41 2.28
N PRO A 55 12.17 -6.75 2.73
CA PRO A 55 13.03 -5.83 3.47
C PRO A 55 13.40 -4.59 2.64
N SER A 56 13.35 -3.39 3.25
CA SER A 56 13.67 -2.12 2.56
C SER A 56 15.10 -2.05 2.03
N TRP A 57 16.02 -2.82 2.61
CA TRP A 57 17.44 -2.87 2.21
C TRP A 57 17.73 -3.86 1.06
N ILE A 58 16.72 -4.52 0.49
CA ILE A 58 16.88 -5.48 -0.61
C ILE A 58 17.57 -4.87 -1.82
N LYS A 59 18.42 -5.65 -2.51
CA LYS A 59 19.20 -5.19 -3.67
C LYS A 59 18.74 -5.76 -5.01
N ASP A 60 17.57 -6.42 -5.04
CA ASP A 60 17.02 -6.88 -6.32
C ASP A 60 16.70 -5.67 -7.20
N PRO A 61 17.23 -5.62 -8.44
CA PRO A 61 17.07 -4.44 -9.32
C PRO A 61 15.61 -4.09 -9.62
N ARG A 62 14.70 -5.08 -9.63
CA ARG A 62 13.26 -4.86 -9.88
C ARG A 62 12.63 -4.08 -8.72
N ILE A 63 13.01 -4.41 -7.50
CA ILE A 63 12.52 -3.75 -6.28
C ILE A 63 13.17 -2.39 -6.09
N VAL A 64 14.49 -2.27 -6.33
CA VAL A 64 15.17 -0.97 -6.29
C VAL A 64 14.52 0.01 -7.26
N LYS A 65 14.28 -0.41 -8.52
CA LYS A 65 13.60 0.43 -9.51
C LYS A 65 12.20 0.86 -9.07
N TYR A 66 11.45 -0.03 -8.39
CA TYR A 66 10.15 0.30 -7.83
C TYR A 66 10.27 1.35 -6.73
N LEU A 67 11.15 1.14 -5.75
CA LEU A 67 11.35 2.09 -4.64
C LEU A 67 11.80 3.46 -5.13
N ASP A 68 12.69 3.52 -6.12
CA ASP A 68 13.13 4.79 -6.74
C ASP A 68 11.95 5.53 -7.41
N ALA A 69 11.07 4.80 -8.10
CA ALA A 69 9.91 5.40 -8.76
C ALA A 69 8.91 5.99 -7.76
N VAL A 70 8.60 5.26 -6.68
CA VAL A 70 7.65 5.73 -5.66
C VAL A 70 8.26 6.83 -4.77
N GLN A 71 9.58 6.84 -4.56
CA GLN A 71 10.28 7.94 -3.88
C GLN A 71 10.12 9.28 -4.62
N GLY A 72 10.09 9.24 -5.96
CA GLY A 72 9.73 10.40 -6.78
C GLY A 72 8.31 10.90 -6.48
N GLY A 73 7.36 9.99 -6.32
CA GLY A 73 5.97 10.30 -5.92
C GLY A 73 5.88 10.91 -4.51
N LEU A 74 6.66 10.38 -3.56
CA LEU A 74 6.72 10.94 -2.21
C LEU A 74 7.26 12.39 -2.22
N SER A 75 8.27 12.66 -3.03
CA SER A 75 8.80 14.02 -3.18
C SER A 75 7.73 15.01 -3.65
N LEU A 76 6.92 14.64 -4.65
CA LEU A 76 5.81 15.45 -5.14
C LEU A 76 4.68 15.59 -4.09
N TYR A 77 4.42 14.53 -3.32
CA TYR A 77 3.46 14.59 -2.22
C TYR A 77 3.89 15.60 -1.15
N ILE A 78 5.16 15.58 -0.75
CA ILE A 78 5.73 16.53 0.23
C ILE A 78 5.72 17.96 -0.33
N GLU A 79 5.99 18.16 -1.62
CA GLU A 79 5.88 19.47 -2.25
C GLU A 79 4.45 20.03 -2.16
N GLN A 80 3.44 19.18 -2.36
CA GLN A 80 2.02 19.54 -2.21
C GLN A 80 1.61 19.74 -0.75
N TYR A 81 2.15 18.93 0.18
CA TYR A 81 1.81 18.91 1.60
C TYR A 81 3.08 19.06 2.46
N PRO A 82 3.72 20.23 2.53
CA PRO A 82 5.04 20.42 3.18
C PRO A 82 5.07 20.01 4.66
N TRP A 83 3.94 20.13 5.36
CA TRP A 83 3.83 19.74 6.76
C TRP A 83 3.89 18.22 6.99
N ALA A 84 3.79 17.42 5.94
CA ALA A 84 3.96 15.97 6.03
C ALA A 84 5.41 15.54 6.30
N SER A 85 6.40 16.44 6.13
CA SER A 85 7.82 16.16 6.37
C SER A 85 8.43 17.02 7.46
N MET A 86 7.69 17.25 8.56
CA MET A 86 8.21 18.01 9.71
C MET A 86 9.35 17.30 10.46
N ALA A 87 9.50 16.01 10.27
CA ALA A 87 10.61 15.19 10.73
C ALA A 87 11.09 14.30 9.59
N ASP A 88 12.27 13.72 9.75
CA ASP A 88 12.81 12.76 8.78
C ASP A 88 11.91 11.52 8.70
N LEU A 89 11.73 11.03 7.48
CA LEU A 89 10.90 9.87 7.18
C LEU A 89 11.76 8.75 6.63
N GLU A 90 11.53 7.53 7.09
CA GLU A 90 12.24 6.34 6.64
C GLU A 90 11.30 5.13 6.57
N VAL A 91 11.61 4.18 5.67
CA VAL A 91 10.96 2.88 5.64
C VAL A 91 11.65 1.97 6.67
N LEU A 92 11.13 1.95 7.90
CA LEU A 92 11.73 1.25 9.05
C LEU A 92 11.32 -0.22 9.14
N GLU A 93 10.33 -0.66 8.40
CA GLU A 93 9.82 -2.03 8.42
C GLU A 93 9.79 -2.62 7.00
N PRO A 94 9.76 -3.97 6.86
CA PRO A 94 9.52 -4.58 5.57
C PRO A 94 8.18 -4.10 4.99
N PHE A 95 8.15 -3.79 3.69
CA PHE A 95 6.92 -3.51 2.99
C PHE A 95 6.31 -4.81 2.43
N ASN A 96 5.03 -4.80 2.08
CA ASN A 96 4.33 -6.00 1.65
C ASN A 96 3.95 -5.94 0.17
N ILE A 97 4.29 -7.01 -0.56
CA ILE A 97 3.62 -7.34 -1.82
C ILE A 97 2.49 -8.30 -1.47
N GLN A 98 1.25 -7.94 -1.80
CA GLN A 98 0.04 -8.65 -1.39
C GLN A 98 -0.71 -9.16 -2.60
N HIS A 99 -1.07 -10.44 -2.57
CA HIS A 99 -1.89 -11.10 -3.57
C HIS A 99 -3.25 -11.48 -2.97
N TYR A 100 -4.31 -11.04 -3.62
CA TYR A 100 -5.70 -11.39 -3.30
C TYR A 100 -6.29 -12.18 -4.46
N ILE A 101 -6.76 -13.39 -4.18
CA ILE A 101 -7.49 -14.21 -5.16
C ILE A 101 -8.89 -13.61 -5.45
N PRO A 102 -9.58 -14.02 -6.53
CA PRO A 102 -10.92 -13.53 -6.84
C PRO A 102 -11.88 -13.63 -5.65
N GLY A 103 -12.56 -12.51 -5.38
CA GLY A 103 -13.47 -12.36 -4.25
C GLY A 103 -12.83 -12.03 -2.90
N ALA A 104 -11.50 -12.11 -2.78
CA ALA A 104 -10.76 -11.80 -1.57
C ALA A 104 -10.43 -10.31 -1.44
N CYS A 105 -10.35 -9.81 -0.22
CA CYS A 105 -9.92 -8.44 0.10
C CYS A 105 -9.52 -8.30 1.57
N PHE A 106 -9.10 -7.12 1.98
CA PHE A 106 -9.08 -6.70 3.37
C PHE A 106 -10.36 -5.90 3.62
N SER A 107 -11.42 -6.60 4.09
CA SER A 107 -12.78 -6.07 4.14
C SER A 107 -13.06 -5.17 5.35
N GLN A 108 -12.32 -5.33 6.44
CA GLN A 108 -12.53 -4.55 7.65
C GLN A 108 -11.97 -3.13 7.48
N PRO A 109 -12.76 -2.07 7.76
CA PRO A 109 -12.23 -0.72 7.88
C PRO A 109 -11.12 -0.64 8.92
N HIS A 110 -9.96 -0.13 8.52
CA HIS A 110 -8.77 -0.06 9.36
C HIS A 110 -7.94 1.20 9.06
N THR A 111 -6.96 1.42 9.88
CA THR A 111 -5.93 2.45 9.72
C THR A 111 -4.56 1.80 9.90
N GLU A 112 -3.54 2.39 9.33
CA GLU A 112 -2.20 1.80 9.34
C GLU A 112 -1.42 2.11 10.62
N ARG A 113 -1.64 3.29 11.20
CA ARG A 113 -1.08 3.62 12.52
C ARG A 113 -2.00 3.08 13.60
N VAL A 114 -1.58 1.97 14.21
CA VAL A 114 -2.26 1.36 15.34
C VAL A 114 -1.28 1.28 16.51
N GLY A 115 -1.70 1.66 17.70
CA GLY A 115 -0.87 1.64 18.92
C GLY A 115 -0.55 0.25 19.46
N SER A 116 -0.74 -0.80 18.69
CA SER A 116 -0.59 -2.19 19.13
C SER A 116 0.86 -2.64 19.29
N ASN A 117 1.77 -2.05 18.55
CA ASN A 117 3.21 -2.30 18.65
C ASN A 117 4.02 -1.04 18.36
N LYS A 118 5.32 -1.09 18.71
CA LYS A 118 6.19 0.08 18.59
C LYS A 118 6.35 0.51 17.13
N THR A 119 6.52 -0.41 16.21
CA THR A 119 6.79 -0.11 14.80
C THR A 119 5.58 0.60 14.15
N SER A 120 4.38 0.03 14.25
CA SER A 120 3.17 0.63 13.68
C SER A 120 2.78 1.97 14.30
N SER A 121 3.26 2.26 15.54
CA SER A 121 3.02 3.56 16.20
C SER A 121 3.77 4.72 15.55
N PHE A 122 4.86 4.45 14.81
CA PHE A 122 5.66 5.46 14.12
C PHE A 122 5.26 5.67 12.65
N ARG A 123 4.38 4.84 12.09
CA ARG A 123 3.88 5.01 10.72
C ARG A 123 3.26 6.38 10.55
N HIS A 124 3.68 7.11 9.52
CA HIS A 124 3.24 8.47 9.24
C HIS A 124 2.50 8.58 7.92
N LEU A 125 3.08 8.08 6.84
CA LEU A 125 2.45 8.00 5.53
C LEU A 125 2.40 6.54 5.06
N VAL A 126 1.44 6.27 4.20
CA VAL A 126 1.29 5.01 3.50
C VAL A 126 1.35 5.27 2.01
N TRP A 127 2.04 4.43 1.29
CA TRP A 127 1.93 4.36 -0.17
C TRP A 127 1.45 2.98 -0.58
N MET A 128 0.54 2.99 -1.51
CA MET A 128 0.02 1.77 -2.09
C MET A 128 0.05 1.88 -3.61
N THR A 129 0.53 0.83 -4.26
CA THR A 129 0.54 0.72 -5.72
C THR A 129 -0.27 -0.49 -6.16
N TYR A 130 -1.20 -0.30 -7.11
CA TYR A 130 -1.84 -1.40 -7.81
C TYR A 130 -0.88 -1.94 -8.89
N LEU A 131 -0.62 -3.24 -8.88
CA LEU A 131 0.34 -3.86 -9.80
C LEU A 131 -0.30 -4.40 -11.09
N ASN A 132 -1.62 -4.52 -11.12
CA ASN A 132 -2.37 -4.95 -12.29
C ASN A 132 -3.68 -4.17 -12.45
N ASP A 133 -4.21 -4.19 -13.67
CA ASP A 133 -5.55 -3.69 -13.94
C ASP A 133 -6.60 -4.67 -13.42
N ILE A 134 -7.77 -4.14 -13.03
CA ILE A 134 -8.93 -4.93 -12.60
C ILE A 134 -10.16 -4.29 -13.23
N GLU A 135 -10.97 -5.09 -13.92
CA GLU A 135 -12.14 -4.59 -14.65
C GLU A 135 -13.35 -4.32 -13.76
N GLU A 136 -13.49 -5.11 -12.66
CA GLU A 136 -14.64 -5.01 -11.76
C GLU A 136 -14.22 -5.09 -10.29
N GLY A 137 -14.56 -4.06 -9.51
CA GLY A 137 -14.23 -3.99 -8.09
C GLY A 137 -12.73 -3.81 -7.84
N GLY A 138 -12.17 -4.49 -6.84
CA GLY A 138 -10.73 -4.49 -6.51
C GLY A 138 -10.19 -3.19 -5.90
N GLY A 139 -11.01 -2.17 -5.79
CA GLY A 139 -10.65 -0.83 -5.34
C GLY A 139 -10.30 -0.72 -3.86
N THR A 140 -10.05 0.51 -3.43
CA THR A 140 -9.86 0.90 -2.03
C THR A 140 -10.82 2.02 -1.69
N ASN A 141 -11.64 1.82 -0.66
CA ASN A 141 -12.58 2.83 -0.18
C ASN A 141 -12.02 3.55 1.05
N PHE A 142 -12.03 4.88 1.03
CA PHE A 142 -11.68 5.75 2.15
C PHE A 142 -12.96 6.29 2.79
N VAL A 143 -13.28 5.80 4.00
CA VAL A 143 -14.58 6.00 4.66
C VAL A 143 -14.89 7.48 4.94
N HIS A 144 -13.92 8.23 5.47
CA HIS A 144 -14.13 9.63 5.87
C HIS A 144 -14.08 10.61 4.70
N GLN A 145 -13.41 10.23 3.62
CA GLN A 145 -13.29 11.04 2.40
C GLN A 145 -14.42 10.78 1.40
N ASP A 146 -15.25 9.74 1.64
CA ASP A 146 -16.27 9.27 0.68
C ASP A 146 -15.65 9.06 -0.72
N LEU A 147 -14.48 8.41 -0.73
CA LEU A 147 -13.65 8.23 -1.92
C LEU A 147 -13.40 6.76 -2.16
N GLU A 148 -13.71 6.31 -3.36
CA GLU A 148 -13.32 5.00 -3.86
C GLU A 148 -12.26 5.16 -4.96
N LEU A 149 -11.13 4.49 -4.80
CA LEU A 149 -10.08 4.43 -5.80
C LEU A 149 -10.29 3.18 -6.66
N GLU A 150 -10.42 3.38 -7.96
CA GLU A 150 -10.44 2.29 -8.92
C GLU A 150 -9.02 1.76 -9.16
N PRO A 151 -8.82 0.43 -9.18
CA PRO A 151 -7.51 -0.16 -9.41
C PRO A 151 -7.10 0.03 -10.88
N LYS A 152 -5.90 0.59 -11.05
CA LYS A 152 -5.22 0.65 -12.35
C LYS A 152 -3.76 0.33 -12.17
N LYS A 153 -3.21 -0.46 -13.05
CA LYS A 153 -1.79 -0.82 -13.03
C LYS A 153 -0.90 0.43 -12.98
N GLY A 154 -0.04 0.49 -12.00
CA GLY A 154 0.86 1.62 -11.76
C GLY A 154 0.26 2.75 -10.91
N LEU A 155 -1.06 2.79 -10.68
CA LEU A 155 -1.65 3.80 -9.80
C LEU A 155 -1.05 3.67 -8.40
N THR A 156 -0.32 4.69 -8.00
CA THR A 156 0.35 4.80 -6.70
C THR A 156 -0.25 5.96 -5.93
N MET A 157 -0.78 5.68 -4.74
CA MET A 157 -1.43 6.66 -3.87
C MET A 157 -0.68 6.77 -2.55
N ILE A 158 -0.63 7.98 -2.01
CA ILE A 158 -0.02 8.31 -0.72
C ILE A 158 -1.07 8.98 0.15
N TRP A 159 -1.13 8.58 1.45
CA TRP A 159 -2.04 9.16 2.43
C TRP A 159 -1.49 9.05 3.85
N PRO A 160 -1.99 9.90 4.80
CA PRO A 160 -1.65 9.78 6.23
C PRO A 160 -2.08 8.44 6.83
N ALA A 161 -1.21 7.85 7.65
CA ALA A 161 -1.45 6.55 8.27
C ALA A 161 -2.51 6.56 9.38
N ASP A 162 -3.02 7.73 9.76
CA ASP A 162 -3.87 7.95 10.93
C ASP A 162 -5.35 7.56 10.74
N TRP A 163 -6.07 7.53 11.86
CA TRP A 163 -7.52 7.25 11.94
C TRP A 163 -8.39 8.14 11.04
N THR A 164 -7.89 9.29 10.62
CA THR A 164 -8.56 10.19 9.66
C THR A 164 -8.67 9.57 8.26
N HIS A 165 -7.87 8.54 7.96
CA HIS A 165 -7.84 7.85 6.67
C HIS A 165 -8.20 6.36 6.83
N VAL A 166 -9.26 6.09 7.60
CA VAL A 166 -9.82 4.75 7.68
C VAL A 166 -10.25 4.29 6.31
N HIS A 167 -9.77 3.13 5.90
CA HIS A 167 -10.03 2.55 4.58
C HIS A 167 -10.21 1.03 4.65
N HIS A 168 -10.75 0.48 3.58
CA HIS A 168 -10.87 -0.96 3.37
C HIS A 168 -10.78 -1.33 1.90
N GLY A 169 -10.42 -2.59 1.62
CA GLY A 169 -10.39 -3.12 0.27
C GLY A 169 -11.79 -3.53 -0.22
N ILE A 170 -12.01 -3.33 -1.51
CA ILE A 170 -13.17 -3.84 -2.24
C ILE A 170 -12.73 -5.13 -2.94
N PRO A 171 -13.51 -6.23 -2.89
CA PRO A 171 -13.15 -7.46 -3.57
C PRO A 171 -13.19 -7.29 -5.09
N ALA A 172 -12.24 -7.91 -5.79
CA ALA A 172 -12.29 -8.14 -7.23
C ALA A 172 -12.98 -9.48 -7.47
N PRO A 173 -14.19 -9.55 -8.02
CA PRO A 173 -14.96 -10.80 -8.00
C PRO A 173 -14.43 -11.86 -8.96
N LYS A 174 -13.68 -11.47 -10.00
CA LYS A 174 -13.28 -12.35 -11.11
C LYS A 174 -11.77 -12.44 -11.33
N GLU A 175 -11.00 -11.54 -10.73
CA GLU A 175 -9.58 -11.34 -11.06
C GLU A 175 -8.71 -11.36 -9.81
N ASP A 176 -7.49 -11.80 -9.97
CA ASP A 176 -6.46 -11.65 -8.95
C ASP A 176 -6.07 -10.19 -8.82
N LYS A 177 -5.94 -9.70 -7.59
CA LYS A 177 -5.46 -8.36 -7.28
C LYS A 177 -4.09 -8.42 -6.63
N TYR A 178 -3.16 -7.65 -7.17
CA TYR A 178 -1.83 -7.48 -6.59
C TYR A 178 -1.60 -6.02 -6.24
N ILE A 179 -1.13 -5.79 -5.01
CA ILE A 179 -0.73 -4.46 -4.55
C ILE A 179 0.61 -4.51 -3.81
N VAL A 180 1.28 -3.37 -3.76
CA VAL A 180 2.36 -3.13 -2.78
C VAL A 180 1.85 -2.12 -1.76
N THR A 181 2.15 -2.36 -0.47
CA THR A 181 1.92 -1.39 0.60
C THR A 181 3.22 -1.13 1.34
N VAL A 182 3.62 0.14 1.44
CA VAL A 182 4.83 0.60 2.11
C VAL A 182 4.45 1.64 3.17
N TRP A 183 5.18 1.66 4.27
CA TRP A 183 4.96 2.62 5.36
C TRP A 183 6.20 3.49 5.56
N GLU A 184 6.00 4.80 5.41
CA GLU A 184 6.95 5.80 5.86
C GLU A 184 6.71 6.10 7.34
N SER A 185 7.74 6.00 8.12
CA SER A 185 7.72 6.20 9.57
C SER A 185 8.62 7.35 9.98
N TYR A 186 8.33 7.97 11.09
CA TYR A 186 9.27 8.90 11.71
C TYR A 186 10.55 8.17 12.12
N ALA A 187 11.71 8.70 11.67
CA ALA A 187 13.03 8.20 11.95
C ALA A 187 13.50 8.46 13.39
#